data_30088fa1a8a05e203fa2fad244f8b632
#
_entry.id   30088fa1a8a05e203fa2fad244f8b632
#
_cell.length_a   1.000
_cell.length_b   1.000
_cell.length_c   1.000
_cell.angle_alpha   90.00
_cell.angle_beta   90.00
_cell.angle_gamma   90.00
#
_symmetry.space_group_name_H-M   'P 1'
#
loop_
_entity.id
_entity.type
_entity.pdbx_description
1 polymer ?
#
loop_
_entity_poly.entity_id
_entity_poly.type
_entity_poly.pdbx_seq_one_letter_code
_entity_poly.pdbx_strand_id
1 'polypeptide(L)'
;MVRVVRVVRVLEEKRERVEIKYHFKTITLWFKMKDFPKIIHQIYGFWDRKIPKHIQTRIDVWKKLHPDYKYILWDKKKSRNFIKSKYNWFLSIYDNYFYQVQKTDALRYFILYYYGGIYSDIDLEPVKDLTPLLEKYKSKNAILYRSSNSDMLTNDFMISKPKNIFWKKIWYGLILNHTYNSFSKHLEVMYSTGPLLLDNVYDDFILKDRYVYIINSKYINNCDISVQKPCTNKDAYLKRYEGNSWHGIDSTIVNFIYIYRYIIVILFLLLIIVFITIKYFILYNTC
;
A
#
# COMPACT_ATOMS: atom_id res chain seq x y z
N MET A 1 -25.89 -13.08 15.63
CA MET A 1 -24.72 -12.26 15.25
C MET A 1 -23.83 -11.86 16.44
N VAL A 2 -24.36 -11.29 17.53
CA VAL A 2 -23.57 -10.82 18.71
C VAL A 2 -22.78 -11.95 19.44
N ARG A 3 -23.31 -13.18 19.51
CA ARG A 3 -22.61 -14.32 20.15
C ARG A 3 -21.39 -14.82 19.35
N VAL A 4 -21.42 -14.79 18.04
CA VAL A 4 -20.31 -15.23 17.17
C VAL A 4 -19.14 -14.25 17.25
N VAL A 5 -19.43 -12.94 17.25
CA VAL A 5 -18.41 -11.89 17.40
C VAL A 5 -17.71 -11.98 18.75
N ARG A 6 -18.44 -12.34 19.82
CA ARG A 6 -17.85 -12.49 21.16
C ARG A 6 -16.96 -13.73 21.29
N VAL A 7 -17.31 -14.83 20.62
CA VAL A 7 -16.49 -16.06 20.59
C VAL A 7 -15.21 -15.85 19.76
N VAL A 8 -15.31 -15.15 18.61
CA VAL A 8 -14.14 -14.82 17.79
C VAL A 8 -13.18 -13.93 18.59
N ARG A 9 -13.68 -12.91 19.28
CA ARG A 9 -12.85 -12.01 20.11
C ARG A 9 -12.13 -12.73 21.25
N VAL A 10 -12.80 -13.66 21.93
CA VAL A 10 -12.20 -14.45 23.02
C VAL A 10 -11.17 -15.47 22.50
N LEU A 11 -11.39 -16.01 21.30
CA LEU A 11 -10.42 -16.89 20.65
C LEU A 11 -9.19 -16.12 20.16
N GLU A 12 -9.37 -14.89 19.68
CA GLU A 12 -8.29 -13.98 19.31
C GLU A 12 -7.45 -13.60 20.54
N GLU A 13 -8.05 -13.22 21.66
CA GLU A 13 -7.32 -12.89 22.90
C GLU A 13 -6.57 -14.10 23.50
N LYS A 14 -7.14 -15.30 23.43
CA LYS A 14 -6.45 -16.53 23.87
C LYS A 14 -5.31 -16.91 22.92
N ARG A 15 -5.51 -16.75 21.62
CA ARG A 15 -4.51 -17.01 20.60
C ARG A 15 -3.35 -16.02 20.67
N GLU A 16 -3.64 -14.74 20.92
CA GLU A 16 -2.62 -13.70 21.17
C GLU A 16 -1.79 -14.03 22.42
N ARG A 17 -2.40 -14.50 23.52
CA ARG A 17 -1.66 -14.88 24.76
C ARG A 17 -0.78 -16.12 24.56
N VAL A 18 -1.20 -17.08 23.77
CA VAL A 18 -0.41 -18.28 23.43
C VAL A 18 0.71 -17.93 22.47
N GLU A 19 0.45 -17.12 21.43
CA GLU A 19 1.49 -16.63 20.52
C GLU A 19 2.50 -15.72 21.22
N ILE A 20 2.08 -14.89 22.18
CA ILE A 20 2.98 -14.07 23.01
C ILE A 20 3.94 -14.96 23.80
N LYS A 21 3.48 -16.06 24.38
CA LYS A 21 4.32 -16.95 25.21
C LYS A 21 5.33 -17.78 24.40
N TYR A 22 4.98 -18.20 23.19
CA TYR A 22 5.90 -18.85 22.25
C TYR A 22 6.84 -17.85 21.53
N HIS A 23 6.39 -16.63 21.31
CA HIS A 23 7.19 -15.58 20.67
C HIS A 23 8.29 -15.01 21.56
N PHE A 24 8.13 -14.99 22.89
CA PHE A 24 9.18 -14.46 23.78
C PHE A 24 10.51 -15.23 23.66
N LYS A 25 10.49 -16.53 23.39
CA LYS A 25 11.71 -17.33 23.19
C LYS A 25 12.31 -17.15 21.78
N THR A 26 11.51 -16.90 20.78
CA THR A 26 11.95 -16.67 19.39
C THR A 26 12.31 -15.20 19.16
N ILE A 27 11.66 -14.26 19.84
CA ILE A 27 11.92 -12.82 19.81
C ILE A 27 13.36 -12.47 20.20
N THR A 28 13.95 -13.17 21.16
CA THR A 28 15.33 -12.89 21.61
C THR A 28 16.38 -13.20 20.55
N LEU A 29 16.12 -14.10 19.63
CA LEU A 29 17.01 -14.42 18.49
C LEU A 29 16.83 -13.46 17.31
N TRP A 30 15.64 -12.87 17.14
CA TRP A 30 15.32 -11.98 16.01
C TRP A 30 15.62 -10.50 16.29
N PHE A 31 15.78 -10.11 17.55
CA PHE A 31 16.25 -8.76 17.93
C PHE A 31 17.69 -8.44 17.45
N LYS A 32 18.37 -9.39 16.77
CA LYS A 32 19.75 -9.23 16.30
C LYS A 32 19.89 -8.70 14.87
N MET A 33 18.83 -8.56 14.09
CA MET A 33 18.96 -7.86 12.81
C MET A 33 18.91 -6.35 13.04
N LYS A 34 20.10 -5.76 13.19
CA LYS A 34 20.27 -4.33 13.43
C LYS A 34 19.83 -3.50 12.21
N ASP A 35 20.00 -4.01 11.00
CA ASP A 35 19.91 -3.23 9.77
C ASP A 35 18.80 -3.74 8.84
N PHE A 36 18.37 -2.90 7.90
CA PHE A 36 17.50 -3.32 6.81
C PHE A 36 18.27 -4.20 5.83
N PRO A 37 17.70 -5.32 5.35
CA PRO A 37 18.35 -6.14 4.33
C PRO A 37 18.62 -5.33 3.05
N LYS A 38 19.81 -5.48 2.49
CA LYS A 38 20.21 -4.92 1.19
C LYS A 38 19.57 -5.70 0.04
N ILE A 39 18.25 -5.63 -0.05
CA ILE A 39 17.45 -6.30 -1.09
C ILE A 39 16.46 -5.29 -1.65
N ILE A 40 16.37 -5.23 -2.98
CA ILE A 40 15.40 -4.42 -3.72
C ILE A 40 14.42 -5.35 -4.42
N HIS A 41 13.14 -5.14 -4.22
CA HIS A 41 12.05 -5.88 -4.83
C HIS A 41 11.25 -4.96 -5.73
N GLN A 42 11.08 -5.35 -6.99
CA GLN A 42 10.12 -4.75 -7.92
C GLN A 42 9.24 -5.84 -8.53
N ILE A 43 8.05 -5.49 -8.96
CA ILE A 43 7.10 -6.43 -9.58
C ILE A 43 6.84 -5.98 -11.02
N TYR A 44 6.94 -6.93 -11.98
CA TYR A 44 6.59 -6.73 -13.39
C TYR A 44 6.24 -8.06 -14.06
N GLY A 45 5.49 -8.00 -15.17
CA GLY A 45 5.20 -9.20 -15.97
C GLY A 45 3.90 -9.93 -15.59
N PHE A 46 2.99 -9.26 -14.87
CA PHE A 46 1.65 -9.80 -14.58
C PHE A 46 0.70 -9.71 -15.78
N TRP A 47 1.02 -8.91 -16.77
CA TRP A 47 0.22 -8.67 -17.98
C TRP A 47 0.82 -9.33 -19.23
N ASP A 48 1.67 -10.37 -19.05
CA ASP A 48 2.30 -11.18 -20.10
C ASP A 48 3.02 -10.33 -21.20
N ARG A 49 3.54 -9.16 -20.81
CA ARG A 49 4.26 -8.24 -21.69
C ARG A 49 5.77 -8.35 -21.46
N LYS A 50 6.54 -8.29 -22.55
CA LYS A 50 7.99 -8.10 -22.46
C LYS A 50 8.29 -6.77 -21.75
N ILE A 51 9.40 -6.72 -21.01
CA ILE A 51 9.84 -5.49 -20.34
C ILE A 51 10.16 -4.44 -21.41
N PRO A 52 9.44 -3.30 -21.47
CA PRO A 52 9.76 -2.23 -22.38
C PRO A 52 11.13 -1.61 -22.07
N LYS A 53 11.79 -1.05 -23.09
CA LYS A 53 13.13 -0.46 -22.96
C LYS A 53 13.22 0.59 -21.83
N HIS A 54 12.22 1.46 -21.72
CA HIS A 54 12.18 2.50 -20.68
C HIS A 54 12.07 1.91 -19.25
N ILE A 55 11.34 0.80 -19.09
CA ILE A 55 11.28 0.09 -17.80
C ILE A 55 12.62 -0.59 -17.50
N GLN A 56 13.23 -1.23 -18.51
CA GLN A 56 14.56 -1.83 -18.35
C GLN A 56 15.59 -0.78 -17.92
N THR A 57 15.57 0.40 -18.53
CA THR A 57 16.48 1.50 -18.15
C THR A 57 16.32 1.87 -16.65
N ARG A 58 15.09 1.94 -16.14
CA ARG A 58 14.85 2.22 -14.70
C ARG A 58 15.39 1.11 -13.80
N ILE A 59 15.18 -0.14 -14.19
CA ILE A 59 15.77 -1.30 -13.48
C ILE A 59 17.28 -1.19 -13.43
N ASP A 60 17.92 -0.80 -14.52
CA ASP A 60 19.36 -0.66 -14.60
C ASP A 60 19.88 0.51 -13.73
N VAL A 61 19.12 1.60 -13.62
CA VAL A 61 19.42 2.70 -12.67
C VAL A 61 19.37 2.20 -11.22
N TRP A 62 18.36 1.41 -10.85
CA TRP A 62 18.28 0.78 -9.51
C TRP A 62 19.54 -0.04 -9.21
N LYS A 63 19.96 -0.91 -10.12
CA LYS A 63 21.14 -1.76 -9.96
C LYS A 63 22.44 -0.96 -9.94
N LYS A 64 22.54 0.08 -10.76
CA LYS A 64 23.73 0.94 -10.85
C LYS A 64 23.96 1.74 -9.57
N LEU A 65 22.89 2.29 -8.98
CA LEU A 65 22.99 3.09 -7.76
C LEU A 65 23.11 2.23 -6.49
N HIS A 66 22.76 0.95 -6.57
CA HIS A 66 22.79 0.02 -5.43
C HIS A 66 23.53 -1.28 -5.81
N PRO A 67 24.83 -1.21 -6.16
CA PRO A 67 25.58 -2.39 -6.66
C PRO A 67 25.69 -3.51 -5.62
N ASP A 68 25.67 -3.16 -4.33
CA ASP A 68 25.76 -4.12 -3.21
C ASP A 68 24.40 -4.72 -2.82
N TYR A 69 23.33 -4.33 -3.49
CA TYR A 69 21.99 -4.81 -3.17
C TYR A 69 21.62 -5.99 -4.08
N LYS A 70 21.00 -7.00 -3.48
CA LYS A 70 20.36 -8.06 -4.27
C LYS A 70 19.09 -7.50 -4.91
N TYR A 71 19.08 -7.39 -6.24
CA TYR A 71 17.88 -6.98 -6.97
C TYR A 71 17.02 -8.19 -7.34
N ILE A 72 15.73 -8.14 -7.04
CA ILE A 72 14.77 -9.22 -7.33
C ILE A 72 13.58 -8.64 -8.09
N LEU A 73 13.47 -9.01 -9.36
CA LEU A 73 12.28 -8.77 -10.15
C LEU A 73 11.29 -9.95 -9.98
N TRP A 74 10.07 -9.64 -9.63
CA TRP A 74 8.99 -10.59 -9.42
C TRP A 74 8.05 -10.58 -10.63
N ASP A 75 7.99 -11.68 -11.36
CA ASP A 75 6.99 -11.94 -12.39
C ASP A 75 5.81 -12.75 -11.83
N LYS A 76 4.79 -12.95 -12.65
CA LYS A 76 3.57 -13.69 -12.29
C LYS A 76 3.87 -15.11 -11.78
N LYS A 77 4.73 -15.86 -12.49
CA LYS A 77 5.08 -17.25 -12.15
C LYS A 77 5.86 -17.34 -10.84
N LYS A 78 6.89 -16.51 -10.70
CA LYS A 78 7.73 -16.45 -9.50
C LYS A 78 6.90 -16.03 -8.28
N SER A 79 6.03 -15.05 -8.45
CA SER A 79 5.14 -14.54 -7.40
C SER A 79 4.17 -15.61 -6.90
N ARG A 80 3.47 -16.28 -7.82
CA ARG A 80 2.54 -17.37 -7.46
C ARG A 80 3.27 -18.53 -6.79
N ASN A 81 4.46 -18.92 -7.30
CA ASN A 81 5.27 -19.98 -6.69
C ASN A 81 5.75 -19.61 -5.28
N PHE A 82 6.09 -18.35 -5.04
CA PHE A 82 6.46 -17.86 -3.72
C PHE A 82 5.27 -17.96 -2.75
N ILE A 83 4.08 -17.48 -3.13
CA ILE A 83 2.86 -17.61 -2.31
C ILE A 83 2.56 -19.09 -2.05
N LYS A 84 2.56 -19.94 -3.09
CA LYS A 84 2.34 -21.38 -2.95
C LYS A 84 3.31 -22.05 -1.97
N SER A 85 4.60 -21.73 -2.06
CA SER A 85 5.63 -22.40 -1.26
C SER A 85 5.74 -21.89 0.18
N LYS A 86 5.46 -20.60 0.42
CA LYS A 86 5.67 -19.96 1.75
C LYS A 86 4.36 -19.64 2.46
N TYR A 87 3.28 -19.48 1.73
CA TYR A 87 1.97 -19.02 2.23
C TYR A 87 0.82 -19.76 1.57
N ASN A 88 0.92 -21.11 1.51
CA ASN A 88 -0.06 -21.95 0.82
C ASN A 88 -1.50 -21.72 1.30
N TRP A 89 -1.67 -21.35 2.57
CA TRP A 89 -2.97 -20.99 3.15
C TRP A 89 -3.63 -19.77 2.48
N PHE A 90 -2.84 -18.88 1.86
CA PHE A 90 -3.32 -17.68 1.17
C PHE A 90 -3.49 -17.92 -0.34
N LEU A 91 -3.01 -19.05 -0.88
CA LEU A 91 -2.96 -19.29 -2.33
C LEU A 91 -4.33 -19.20 -2.98
N SER A 92 -5.36 -19.75 -2.35
CA SER A 92 -6.73 -19.70 -2.89
C SER A 92 -7.22 -18.26 -3.04
N ILE A 93 -7.01 -17.41 -2.01
CA ILE A 93 -7.37 -15.99 -2.07
C ILE A 93 -6.57 -15.30 -3.17
N TYR A 94 -5.26 -15.54 -3.21
CA TYR A 94 -4.36 -14.94 -4.19
C TYR A 94 -4.74 -15.28 -5.63
N ASP A 95 -5.05 -16.54 -5.92
CA ASP A 95 -5.42 -17.00 -7.26
C ASP A 95 -6.79 -16.45 -7.68
N ASN A 96 -7.72 -16.24 -6.74
CA ASN A 96 -9.08 -15.76 -6.97
C ASN A 96 -9.21 -14.24 -7.10
N TYR A 97 -8.17 -13.44 -6.82
CA TYR A 97 -8.24 -12.01 -7.10
C TYR A 97 -8.56 -11.76 -8.57
N PHE A 98 -9.59 -10.96 -8.80
CA PHE A 98 -10.10 -10.68 -10.14
C PHE A 98 -9.12 -9.83 -10.96
N TYR A 99 -8.56 -8.78 -10.34
CA TYR A 99 -7.61 -7.90 -10.99
C TYR A 99 -6.16 -8.30 -10.71
N GLN A 100 -5.32 -8.25 -11.75
CA GLN A 100 -3.88 -8.57 -11.59
C GLN A 100 -3.18 -7.60 -10.61
N VAL A 101 -3.63 -6.34 -10.54
CA VAL A 101 -3.10 -5.36 -9.59
C VAL A 101 -3.35 -5.78 -8.15
N GLN A 102 -4.48 -6.41 -7.81
CA GLN A 102 -4.71 -6.95 -6.46
C GLN A 102 -3.67 -8.01 -6.09
N LYS A 103 -3.26 -8.85 -7.06
CA LYS A 103 -2.20 -9.85 -6.86
C LYS A 103 -0.84 -9.21 -6.62
N THR A 104 -0.53 -8.12 -7.33
CA THR A 104 0.72 -7.37 -7.12
C THR A 104 0.71 -6.64 -5.79
N ASP A 105 -0.40 -6.03 -5.42
CA ASP A 105 -0.56 -5.34 -4.13
C ASP A 105 -0.43 -6.30 -2.94
N ALA A 106 -1.13 -7.42 -2.97
CA ALA A 106 -1.03 -8.41 -1.91
C ALA A 106 0.40 -8.95 -1.78
N LEU A 107 1.04 -9.27 -2.91
CA LEU A 107 2.37 -9.88 -2.94
C LEU A 107 3.43 -9.05 -2.20
N ARG A 108 3.45 -7.71 -2.35
CA ARG A 108 4.47 -6.83 -1.75
C ARG A 108 4.53 -6.95 -0.23
N TYR A 109 3.40 -7.15 0.44
CA TYR A 109 3.33 -7.31 1.89
C TYR A 109 3.92 -8.65 2.36
N PHE A 110 3.70 -9.73 1.59
CA PHE A 110 4.30 -11.04 1.87
C PHE A 110 5.81 -11.06 1.63
N ILE A 111 6.27 -10.39 0.57
CA ILE A 111 7.70 -10.23 0.27
C ILE A 111 8.40 -9.49 1.42
N LEU A 112 7.87 -8.36 1.84
CA LEU A 112 8.45 -7.54 2.91
C LEU A 112 8.47 -8.27 4.25
N TYR A 113 7.44 -9.06 4.54
CA TYR A 113 7.48 -9.90 5.73
C TYR A 113 8.55 -10.98 5.65
N TYR A 114 8.71 -11.63 4.49
CA TYR A 114 9.60 -12.78 4.36
C TYR A 114 11.07 -12.37 4.25
N TYR A 115 11.36 -11.43 3.37
CA TYR A 115 12.72 -11.02 3.04
C TYR A 115 13.14 -9.72 3.73
N GLY A 116 12.21 -8.83 4.04
CA GLY A 116 12.52 -7.44 4.34
C GLY A 116 13.10 -6.73 3.11
N GLY A 117 13.84 -5.63 3.33
CA GLY A 117 14.45 -4.83 2.29
C GLY A 117 13.54 -3.72 1.79
N ILE A 118 13.78 -3.29 0.56
CA ILE A 118 13.08 -2.20 -0.12
C ILE A 118 12.12 -2.82 -1.14
N TYR A 119 10.83 -2.48 -1.05
CA TYR A 119 9.87 -2.64 -2.12
C TYR A 119 9.70 -1.29 -2.83
N SER A 120 9.71 -1.30 -4.14
CA SER A 120 9.46 -0.13 -4.97
C SER A 120 8.64 -0.51 -6.19
N ASP A 121 7.58 0.25 -6.50
CA ASP A 121 6.87 0.09 -7.77
C ASP A 121 7.82 0.38 -8.94
N ILE A 122 7.51 -0.21 -10.10
CA ILE A 122 8.36 -0.15 -11.29
C ILE A 122 8.40 1.24 -11.94
N ASP A 123 7.45 2.10 -11.59
CA ASP A 123 7.37 3.49 -12.04
C ASP A 123 8.14 4.46 -11.14
N LEU A 124 8.75 3.96 -10.07
CA LEU A 124 9.67 4.72 -9.22
C LEU A 124 11.12 4.45 -9.61
N GLU A 125 11.90 5.50 -9.84
CA GLU A 125 13.32 5.45 -10.18
C GLU A 125 14.14 6.18 -9.14
N PRO A 126 15.25 5.60 -8.63
CA PRO A 126 16.10 6.30 -7.68
C PRO A 126 16.89 7.40 -8.38
N VAL A 127 17.03 8.55 -7.72
CA VAL A 127 17.89 9.66 -8.17
C VAL A 127 19.23 9.67 -7.44
N LYS A 128 19.35 8.93 -6.34
CA LYS A 128 20.58 8.73 -5.56
C LYS A 128 20.51 7.42 -4.75
N ASP A 129 21.64 7.02 -4.19
CA ASP A 129 21.73 5.84 -3.32
C ASP A 129 20.85 6.00 -2.07
N LEU A 130 20.05 4.97 -1.76
CA LEU A 130 19.19 4.93 -0.59
C LEU A 130 19.91 4.48 0.70
N THR A 131 21.14 4.01 0.61
CA THR A 131 21.88 3.53 1.78
C THR A 131 21.93 4.56 2.92
N PRO A 132 22.19 5.86 2.68
CA PRO A 132 22.18 6.87 3.75
C PRO A 132 20.80 7.01 4.42
N LEU A 133 19.70 6.83 3.67
CA LEU A 133 18.35 6.84 4.22
C LEU A 133 18.12 5.64 5.14
N LEU A 134 18.53 4.45 4.72
CA LEU A 134 18.41 3.23 5.51
C LEU A 134 19.24 3.33 6.80
N GLU A 135 20.46 3.83 6.72
CA GLU A 135 21.32 4.04 7.89
C GLU A 135 20.72 5.03 8.89
N LYS A 136 20.19 6.15 8.40
CA LYS A 136 19.51 7.15 9.22
C LYS A 136 18.37 6.54 10.05
N TYR A 137 17.63 5.61 9.48
CA TYR A 137 16.45 5.01 10.10
C TYR A 137 16.64 3.54 10.50
N LYS A 138 17.87 3.04 10.61
CA LYS A 138 18.17 1.63 10.91
C LYS A 138 17.59 1.10 12.22
N SER A 139 17.32 1.98 13.20
CA SER A 139 16.65 1.60 14.44
C SER A 139 15.17 1.27 14.27
N LYS A 140 14.54 1.64 13.12
CA LYS A 140 13.13 1.42 12.84
C LYS A 140 12.88 0.01 12.30
N ASN A 141 11.65 -0.48 12.39
CA ASN A 141 11.29 -1.82 11.93
C ASN A 141 10.69 -1.83 10.52
N ALA A 142 9.87 -0.83 10.18
CA ALA A 142 9.43 -0.52 8.83
C ALA A 142 9.38 0.98 8.60
N ILE A 143 9.51 1.39 7.35
CA ILE A 143 9.41 2.78 6.91
C ILE A 143 8.36 2.82 5.81
N LEU A 144 7.36 3.65 6.02
CA LEU A 144 6.31 3.99 5.05
C LEU A 144 6.28 5.51 4.88
N TYR A 145 5.50 6.00 3.94
CA TYR A 145 5.26 7.43 3.80
C TYR A 145 3.80 7.70 3.41
N ARG A 146 3.32 8.91 3.70
CA ARG A 146 2.02 9.39 3.26
C ARG A 146 2.16 10.18 1.96
N SER A 147 1.19 10.04 1.08
CA SER A 147 1.09 10.87 -0.11
C SER A 147 0.95 12.34 0.28
N SER A 148 1.70 13.22 -0.37
CA SER A 148 1.55 14.66 -0.17
C SER A 148 0.19 15.21 -0.61
N ASN A 149 -0.50 14.51 -1.48
CA ASN A 149 -1.76 14.97 -2.08
C ASN A 149 -3.01 14.50 -1.32
N SER A 150 -2.95 13.34 -0.65
CA SER A 150 -4.11 12.71 -0.01
C SER A 150 -3.91 12.45 1.48
N ASP A 151 -2.72 12.68 2.03
CA ASP A 151 -2.32 12.33 3.40
C ASP A 151 -2.56 10.83 3.75
N MET A 152 -2.71 10.00 2.74
CA MET A 152 -2.94 8.56 2.87
C MET A 152 -1.62 7.80 2.72
N LEU A 153 -1.44 6.70 3.44
CA LEU A 153 -0.30 5.81 3.25
C LEU A 153 -0.30 5.25 1.83
N THR A 154 0.88 5.17 1.24
CA THR A 154 1.08 4.57 -0.07
C THR A 154 1.72 3.20 0.06
N ASN A 155 1.42 2.29 -0.87
CA ASN A 155 2.01 0.96 -0.92
C ASN A 155 3.02 0.78 -2.08
N ASP A 156 3.37 1.86 -2.75
CA ASP A 156 4.26 1.90 -3.92
C ASP A 156 5.76 1.93 -3.56
N PHE A 157 6.08 2.41 -2.34
CA PHE A 157 7.43 2.36 -1.79
C PHE A 157 7.39 2.09 -0.30
N MET A 158 8.03 1.02 0.12
CA MET A 158 8.04 0.56 1.51
C MET A 158 9.38 -0.08 1.84
N ILE A 159 9.88 0.14 3.04
CA ILE A 159 11.11 -0.50 3.55
C ILE A 159 10.75 -1.28 4.82
N SER A 160 11.29 -2.47 4.99
CA SER A 160 11.02 -3.26 6.18
C SER A 160 12.18 -4.17 6.58
N LYS A 161 12.30 -4.39 7.88
CA LYS A 161 13.00 -5.57 8.39
C LYS A 161 12.08 -6.79 8.21
N PRO A 162 12.64 -7.99 8.00
CA PRO A 162 11.82 -9.19 7.86
C PRO A 162 11.09 -9.51 9.16
N LYS A 163 9.99 -10.24 9.05
CA LYS A 163 9.16 -10.70 10.18
C LYS A 163 8.52 -9.59 11.02
N ASN A 164 8.41 -8.37 10.49
CA ASN A 164 7.67 -7.30 11.13
C ASN A 164 6.18 -7.70 11.24
N ILE A 165 5.64 -7.65 12.46
CA ILE A 165 4.28 -8.11 12.74
C ILE A 165 3.19 -7.25 12.10
N PHE A 166 3.51 -6.01 11.75
CA PHE A 166 2.59 -5.14 11.01
C PHE A 166 2.08 -5.81 9.72
N TRP A 167 2.95 -6.49 8.98
CA TRP A 167 2.54 -7.20 7.76
C TRP A 167 1.58 -8.35 8.03
N LYS A 168 1.62 -8.97 9.20
CA LYS A 168 0.60 -9.95 9.58
C LYS A 168 -0.77 -9.31 9.77
N LYS A 169 -0.84 -8.08 10.32
CA LYS A 169 -2.10 -7.33 10.39
C LYS A 169 -2.63 -7.01 8.99
N ILE A 170 -1.76 -6.64 8.06
CA ILE A 170 -2.16 -6.49 6.65
C ILE A 170 -2.74 -7.79 6.07
N TRP A 171 -2.17 -8.96 6.38
CA TRP A 171 -2.73 -10.25 5.92
C TRP A 171 -4.16 -10.48 6.43
N TYR A 172 -4.47 -10.13 7.68
CA TYR A 172 -5.84 -10.18 8.19
C TYR A 172 -6.76 -9.24 7.40
N GLY A 173 -6.30 -8.04 7.09
CA GLY A 173 -7.04 -7.11 6.24
C GLY A 173 -7.28 -7.68 4.84
N LEU A 174 -6.28 -8.31 4.22
CA LEU A 174 -6.42 -9.00 2.92
C LEU A 174 -7.46 -10.14 2.99
N ILE A 175 -7.46 -10.93 4.07
CA ILE A 175 -8.43 -12.02 4.26
C ILE A 175 -9.85 -11.47 4.47
N LEU A 176 -10.01 -10.40 5.25
CA LEU A 176 -11.32 -9.83 5.51
C LEU A 176 -11.93 -9.15 4.27
N ASN A 177 -11.09 -8.55 3.44
CA ASN A 177 -11.53 -7.77 2.29
C ASN A 177 -11.38 -8.48 0.94
N HIS A 178 -11.01 -9.79 0.90
CA HIS A 178 -10.80 -10.49 -0.36
C HIS A 178 -12.09 -10.66 -1.19
N THR A 179 -13.25 -10.62 -0.55
CA THR A 179 -14.56 -10.68 -1.19
C THR A 179 -15.19 -9.30 -1.39
N TYR A 180 -14.47 -8.23 -1.05
CA TYR A 180 -14.97 -6.88 -1.28
C TYR A 180 -15.16 -6.67 -2.78
N ASN A 181 -16.36 -6.34 -3.17
CA ASN A 181 -16.75 -6.07 -4.54
C ASN A 181 -17.37 -4.66 -4.63
N SER A 182 -17.01 -3.93 -5.67
CA SER A 182 -17.48 -2.58 -5.91
C SER A 182 -17.87 -2.40 -7.37
N PHE A 183 -18.79 -1.47 -7.64
CA PHE A 183 -19.09 -1.01 -9.00
C PHE A 183 -17.89 -0.31 -9.68
N SER A 184 -16.89 0.09 -8.91
CA SER A 184 -15.65 0.71 -9.38
C SER A 184 -14.47 -0.22 -9.11
N LYS A 185 -13.75 -0.60 -10.16
CA LYS A 185 -12.46 -1.31 -10.07
C LYS A 185 -11.49 -0.56 -9.16
N HIS A 186 -11.46 0.78 -9.27
CA HIS A 186 -10.58 1.61 -8.45
C HIS A 186 -10.86 1.40 -6.97
N LEU A 187 -12.10 1.53 -6.54
CA LEU A 187 -12.47 1.33 -5.13
C LEU A 187 -12.22 -0.12 -4.68
N GLU A 188 -12.54 -1.09 -5.53
CA GLU A 188 -12.29 -2.49 -5.21
C GLU A 188 -10.83 -2.77 -4.92
N VAL A 189 -9.92 -2.30 -5.77
CA VAL A 189 -8.47 -2.44 -5.58
C VAL A 189 -8.00 -1.69 -4.34
N MET A 190 -8.41 -0.44 -4.18
CA MET A 190 -7.99 0.41 -3.07
C MET A 190 -8.34 -0.19 -1.70
N TYR A 191 -9.57 -0.73 -1.54
CA TYR A 191 -10.06 -1.28 -0.28
C TYR A 191 -9.64 -2.73 -0.03
N SER A 192 -9.48 -3.55 -1.09
CA SER A 192 -9.19 -4.97 -0.92
C SER A 192 -7.70 -5.27 -0.72
N THR A 193 -6.79 -4.52 -1.37
CA THR A 193 -5.35 -4.82 -1.39
C THR A 193 -4.45 -3.59 -1.43
N GLY A 194 -5.02 -2.45 -1.82
CA GLY A 194 -4.29 -1.24 -2.15
C GLY A 194 -4.02 -0.31 -0.96
N PRO A 195 -3.72 0.96 -1.26
CA PRO A 195 -3.38 1.97 -0.26
C PRO A 195 -4.42 2.19 0.84
N LEU A 196 -5.72 2.14 0.54
CA LEU A 196 -6.76 2.31 1.56
C LEU A 196 -6.79 1.14 2.55
N LEU A 197 -6.56 -0.10 2.09
CA LEU A 197 -6.39 -1.23 3.02
C LEU A 197 -5.20 -1.00 3.94
N LEU A 198 -4.07 -0.58 3.38
CA LEU A 198 -2.84 -0.32 4.15
C LEU A 198 -3.06 0.76 5.21
N ASP A 199 -3.69 1.87 4.83
CA ASP A 199 -3.95 3.02 5.69
C ASP A 199 -4.92 2.67 6.82
N ASN A 200 -6.05 2.02 6.52
CA ASN A 200 -7.03 1.57 7.51
C ASN A 200 -6.40 0.60 8.52
N VAL A 201 -5.65 -0.39 8.05
CA VAL A 201 -4.98 -1.36 8.95
C VAL A 201 -3.91 -0.68 9.79
N TYR A 202 -3.20 0.32 9.25
CA TYR A 202 -2.23 1.10 10.02
C TYR A 202 -2.91 1.90 11.12
N ASP A 203 -4.03 2.57 10.83
CA ASP A 203 -4.74 3.38 11.82
C ASP A 203 -5.29 2.53 12.97
N ASP A 204 -5.76 1.33 12.68
CA ASP A 204 -6.27 0.37 13.67
C ASP A 204 -5.16 -0.39 14.41
N PHE A 205 -3.90 -0.29 13.99
CA PHE A 205 -2.82 -1.04 14.58
C PHE A 205 -2.28 -0.35 15.85
N ILE A 206 -2.69 -0.84 17.03
CA ILE A 206 -2.33 -0.26 18.34
C ILE A 206 -0.82 -0.09 18.53
N LEU A 207 0.00 -0.99 17.96
CA LEU A 207 1.47 -0.97 18.12
C LEU A 207 2.18 -0.24 16.95
N LYS A 208 1.47 0.59 16.17
CA LYS A 208 1.99 1.24 14.96
C LYS A 208 3.29 2.00 15.21
N ASP A 209 3.37 2.79 16.27
CA ASP A 209 4.54 3.63 16.57
C ASP A 209 5.81 2.83 16.88
N ARG A 210 5.64 1.58 17.34
CA ARG A 210 6.74 0.66 17.60
C ARG A 210 7.24 -0.04 16.34
N TYR A 211 6.34 -0.39 15.43
CA TYR A 211 6.65 -1.27 14.28
C TYR A 211 6.71 -0.56 12.95
N VAL A 212 6.12 0.62 12.83
CA VAL A 212 6.07 1.41 11.60
C VAL A 212 6.53 2.83 11.89
N TYR A 213 7.34 3.38 11.01
CA TYR A 213 7.78 4.76 11.05
C TYR A 213 7.35 5.46 9.76
N ILE A 214 6.66 6.57 9.90
CA ILE A 214 6.22 7.37 8.74
C ILE A 214 7.29 8.42 8.45
N ILE A 215 7.89 8.32 7.26
CA ILE A 215 8.89 9.28 6.78
C ILE A 215 8.20 10.42 6.03
N ASN A 216 8.80 11.59 6.04
CA ASN A 216 8.31 12.74 5.28
C ASN A 216 8.34 12.45 3.77
N SER A 217 7.24 12.69 3.08
CA SER A 217 7.07 12.46 1.64
C SER A 217 8.12 13.15 0.77
N LYS A 218 8.70 14.26 1.23
CA LYS A 218 9.77 14.97 0.52
C LYS A 218 10.99 14.10 0.20
N TYR A 219 11.26 13.07 1.01
CA TYR A 219 12.37 12.15 0.77
C TYR A 219 12.06 11.13 -0.32
N ILE A 220 10.79 10.83 -0.56
CA ILE A 220 10.40 9.70 -1.41
C ILE A 220 9.85 10.18 -2.76
N ASN A 221 8.98 11.16 -2.77
CA ASN A 221 8.23 11.48 -3.99
C ASN A 221 7.89 12.97 -4.09
N ASN A 222 8.89 13.80 -4.21
CA ASN A 222 8.66 15.21 -4.44
C ASN A 222 9.11 15.70 -5.83
N CYS A 223 9.25 14.74 -6.76
CA CYS A 223 9.64 15.00 -8.13
C CYS A 223 8.60 14.37 -9.02
N ASP A 224 7.53 15.10 -9.30
CA ASP A 224 6.49 14.69 -10.23
C ASP A 224 6.93 15.07 -11.66
N ILE A 225 7.11 14.06 -12.51
CA ILE A 225 7.52 14.23 -13.91
C ILE A 225 6.36 14.71 -14.78
N SER A 226 5.11 14.53 -14.34
CA SER A 226 3.93 15.04 -15.08
C SER A 226 3.97 16.55 -15.32
N VAL A 227 4.78 17.27 -14.55
CA VAL A 227 4.91 18.76 -14.62
C VAL A 227 6.10 19.20 -15.49
N GLN A 228 6.80 18.32 -16.20
CA GLN A 228 7.96 18.65 -17.08
C GLN A 228 9.05 19.53 -16.45
N LYS A 229 9.08 19.65 -15.12
CA LYS A 229 10.10 20.43 -14.42
C LYS A 229 11.20 19.52 -13.90
N PRO A 230 12.48 19.93 -13.97
CA PRO A 230 13.55 19.18 -13.34
C PRO A 230 13.25 19.01 -11.84
N CYS A 231 13.56 17.84 -11.30
CA CYS A 231 13.47 17.63 -9.86
C CYS A 231 14.43 18.58 -9.13
N THR A 232 13.90 19.63 -8.53
CA THR A 232 14.68 20.62 -7.77
C THR A 232 14.85 20.24 -6.31
N ASN A 233 14.12 19.23 -5.84
CA ASN A 233 14.20 18.79 -4.46
C ASN A 233 15.46 17.95 -4.21
N LYS A 234 16.47 18.57 -3.60
CA LYS A 234 17.74 17.91 -3.24
C LYS A 234 17.57 16.79 -2.21
N ASP A 235 16.50 16.79 -1.42
CA ASP A 235 16.21 15.77 -0.41
C ASP A 235 15.63 14.50 -1.03
N ALA A 236 15.00 14.58 -2.20
CA ALA A 236 14.33 13.43 -2.82
C ALA A 236 15.31 12.30 -3.18
N TYR A 237 14.91 11.07 -2.87
CA TYR A 237 15.61 9.84 -3.25
C TYR A 237 15.01 9.18 -4.48
N LEU A 238 13.74 9.42 -4.76
CA LEU A 238 13.03 8.84 -5.88
C LEU A 238 12.37 9.91 -6.73
N LYS A 239 12.21 9.61 -8.00
CA LYS A 239 11.30 10.29 -8.91
C LYS A 239 10.24 9.32 -9.40
N ARG A 240 9.02 9.81 -9.59
CA ARG A 240 7.89 9.03 -10.09
C ARG A 240 7.69 9.32 -11.57
N TYR A 241 7.47 8.25 -12.32
CA TYR A 241 6.94 8.31 -13.68
C TYR A 241 5.44 8.06 -13.66
N GLU A 242 4.72 8.52 -14.66
CA GLU A 242 3.32 8.18 -14.82
C GLU A 242 3.15 6.66 -14.91
N GLY A 243 2.40 6.09 -13.96
CA GLY A 243 2.21 4.66 -13.80
C GLY A 243 0.75 4.33 -13.57
N ASN A 244 -0.13 4.71 -14.51
CA ASN A 244 -1.59 4.51 -14.38
C ASN A 244 -2.08 3.26 -15.11
N SER A 245 -1.27 2.21 -15.19
CA SER A 245 -1.57 1.01 -16.00
C SER A 245 -2.87 0.27 -15.65
N TRP A 246 -3.40 0.47 -14.45
CA TRP A 246 -4.63 -0.16 -13.96
C TRP A 246 -5.79 0.83 -13.78
N HIS A 247 -5.53 2.14 -13.88
CA HIS A 247 -6.55 3.18 -13.77
C HIS A 247 -7.45 3.17 -15.02
N GLY A 248 -8.74 3.39 -14.79
CA GLY A 248 -9.76 3.54 -15.83
C GLY A 248 -10.54 4.84 -15.66
N ILE A 249 -11.62 4.99 -16.40
CA ILE A 249 -12.55 6.12 -16.27
C ILE A 249 -13.11 6.21 -14.86
N ASP A 250 -13.37 5.08 -14.23
CA ASP A 250 -13.85 4.99 -12.85
C ASP A 250 -12.87 5.63 -11.85
N SER A 251 -11.56 5.47 -12.07
CA SER A 251 -10.54 6.13 -11.25
C SER A 251 -10.62 7.65 -11.36
N THR A 252 -10.84 8.15 -12.56
CA THR A 252 -11.00 9.59 -12.82
C THR A 252 -12.23 10.12 -12.10
N ILE A 253 -13.36 9.42 -12.19
CA ILE A 253 -14.62 9.80 -11.53
C ILE A 253 -14.44 9.80 -10.01
N VAL A 254 -13.88 8.73 -9.42
CA VAL A 254 -13.65 8.63 -7.97
C VAL A 254 -12.74 9.76 -7.49
N ASN A 255 -11.64 10.02 -8.20
CA ASN A 255 -10.73 11.10 -7.85
C ASN A 255 -11.39 12.47 -7.97
N PHE A 256 -12.21 12.70 -9.00
CA PHE A 256 -12.99 13.93 -9.17
C PHE A 256 -13.95 14.13 -7.98
N ILE A 257 -14.74 13.11 -7.63
CA ILE A 257 -15.65 13.15 -6.48
C ILE A 257 -14.88 13.44 -5.18
N TYR A 258 -13.71 12.80 -5.00
CA TYR A 258 -12.88 12.99 -3.81
C TYR A 258 -12.34 14.43 -3.71
N ILE A 259 -11.85 14.98 -4.80
CA ILE A 259 -11.31 16.36 -4.83
C ILE A 259 -12.41 17.38 -4.57
N TYR A 260 -13.57 17.23 -5.20
CA TYR A 260 -14.66 18.20 -5.14
C TYR A 260 -15.75 17.85 -4.10
N ARG A 261 -15.53 16.86 -3.24
CA ARG A 261 -16.54 16.34 -2.29
C ARG A 261 -17.25 17.42 -1.48
N TYR A 262 -16.53 18.42 -0.98
CA TYR A 262 -17.14 19.51 -0.19
C TYR A 262 -18.00 20.42 -1.05
N ILE A 263 -17.58 20.73 -2.26
CA ILE A 263 -18.36 21.53 -3.21
C ILE A 263 -19.63 20.78 -3.61
N ILE A 264 -19.52 19.49 -3.88
CA ILE A 264 -20.66 18.62 -4.22
C ILE A 264 -21.67 18.60 -3.07
N VAL A 265 -21.23 18.44 -1.83
CA VAL A 265 -22.11 18.47 -0.65
C VAL A 265 -22.79 19.82 -0.49
N ILE A 266 -22.05 20.92 -0.64
CA ILE A 266 -22.62 22.28 -0.53
C ILE A 266 -23.69 22.50 -1.62
N LEU A 267 -23.41 22.15 -2.87
CA LEU A 267 -24.36 22.28 -3.97
C LEU A 267 -25.62 21.43 -3.73
N PHE A 268 -25.45 20.22 -3.21
CA PHE A 268 -26.58 19.34 -2.86
C PHE A 268 -27.43 19.94 -1.76
N LEU A 269 -26.86 20.51 -0.70
CA LEU A 269 -27.57 21.20 0.36
C LEU A 269 -28.30 22.43 -0.15
N LEU A 270 -27.72 23.23 -1.03
CA LEU A 270 -28.36 24.38 -1.67
C LEU A 270 -29.58 23.95 -2.50
N LEU A 271 -29.46 22.86 -3.27
CA LEU A 271 -30.60 22.31 -4.03
C LEU A 271 -31.74 21.88 -3.11
N ILE A 272 -31.46 21.27 -1.96
CA ILE A 272 -32.48 20.90 -0.97
C ILE A 272 -33.19 22.17 -0.43
N ILE A 273 -32.43 23.20 -0.09
CA ILE A 273 -33.01 24.47 0.39
C ILE A 273 -33.94 25.09 -0.66
N VAL A 274 -33.47 25.16 -1.92
CA VAL A 274 -34.26 25.66 -3.05
C VAL A 274 -35.55 24.84 -3.20
N PHE A 275 -35.45 23.51 -3.15
CA PHE A 275 -36.62 22.64 -3.25
C PHE A 275 -37.63 22.88 -2.12
N ILE A 276 -37.16 23.03 -0.88
CA ILE A 276 -37.99 23.30 0.28
C ILE A 276 -38.67 24.68 0.14
N THR A 277 -37.92 25.72 -0.29
CA THR A 277 -38.52 27.07 -0.46
C THR A 277 -39.58 27.09 -1.56
N ILE A 278 -39.34 26.41 -2.68
CA ILE A 278 -40.34 26.26 -3.75
C ILE A 278 -41.58 25.54 -3.23
N LYS A 279 -41.42 24.45 -2.50
CA LYS A 279 -42.53 23.69 -1.92
C LYS A 279 -43.35 24.56 -0.93
N TYR A 280 -42.70 25.32 -0.07
CA TYR A 280 -43.34 26.25 0.84
C TYR A 280 -44.08 27.36 0.09
N PHE A 281 -43.49 27.94 -0.94
CA PHE A 281 -44.10 28.97 -1.77
C PHE A 281 -45.38 28.47 -2.48
N ILE A 282 -45.33 27.25 -3.03
CA ILE A 282 -46.49 26.64 -3.68
C ILE A 282 -47.62 26.42 -2.64
N LEU A 283 -47.31 25.85 -1.48
CA LEU A 283 -48.27 25.58 -0.44
C LEU A 283 -48.91 26.86 0.10
N TYR A 284 -48.14 27.94 0.23
CA TYR A 284 -48.62 29.23 0.70
C TYR A 284 -49.57 29.94 -0.31
N ASN A 285 -49.36 29.74 -1.61
CA ASN A 285 -50.18 30.35 -2.67
C ASN A 285 -51.35 29.47 -3.12
N THR A 286 -51.52 28.27 -2.58
CA THR A 286 -52.65 27.35 -2.87
C THR A 286 -53.69 27.33 -1.71
N CYS A 287 -53.46 28.04 -0.62
CA CYS A 287 -54.43 28.37 0.42
C CYS A 287 -54.93 29.78 0.24
#